data_3170991dc5084021d0834e5b0b6d683c
#
_entry.id   3170991dc5084021d0834e5b0b6d683c
#
_cell.length_a   1.000
_cell.length_b   1.000
_cell.length_c   1.000
_cell.angle_alpha   90.00
_cell.angle_beta   90.00
_cell.angle_gamma   90.00
#
_symmetry.space_group_name_H-M   'P 1'
#
loop_
_entity.id
_entity.type
_entity.pdbx_description
1 polymer ?
#
loop_
_entity_poly.entity_id
_entity_poly.type
_entity_poly.pdbx_seq_one_letter_code
_entity_poly.pdbx_strand_id
1 'polypeptide(L)'
;MSVADAMPETVDPGAASCPALFVAAPASGQGKTTVTAALARLHTRLGRRVRVFKCGPDFLDPQIHAVASGAPVHNVDLGMCGEADIARRLHAAAREADLILVEGVMGLYDGAPSGADIARRFGIPVDRKSVV
;
A
#
# COMPACT_ATOMS: atom_id res chain seq x y z
N MET A 1 1.39 -0.28 21.74
CA MET A 1 0.40 0.79 21.48
C MET A 1 -0.63 0.25 20.53
N SER A 2 -1.89 0.34 20.89
CA SER A 2 -2.95 -0.14 20.00
C SER A 2 -3.14 0.84 18.83
N VAL A 3 -3.74 0.38 17.74
CA VAL A 3 -4.05 1.24 16.60
C VAL A 3 -4.98 2.39 17.02
N ALA A 4 -5.89 2.14 17.95
CA ALA A 4 -6.78 3.16 18.48
C ALA A 4 -6.05 4.28 19.21
N ASP A 5 -4.96 3.96 19.93
CA ASP A 5 -4.15 4.95 20.65
C ASP A 5 -3.28 5.78 19.69
N ALA A 6 -3.01 5.26 18.50
CA ALA A 6 -2.23 5.96 17.48
C ALA A 6 -3.09 6.88 16.59
N MET A 7 -4.43 6.76 16.67
CA MET A 7 -5.33 7.59 15.89
C MET A 7 -5.49 8.97 16.54
N PRO A 8 -5.47 10.05 15.77
CA PRO A 8 -5.78 11.37 16.30
C PRO A 8 -7.21 11.38 16.86
N GLU A 9 -7.40 12.00 18.02
CA GLU A 9 -8.70 12.09 18.68
C GLU A 9 -9.75 12.86 17.86
N THR A 10 -9.28 13.69 16.94
CA THR A 10 -10.16 14.44 16.04
C THR A 10 -9.92 13.97 14.62
N VAL A 11 -10.82 13.15 14.11
CA VAL A 11 -10.86 12.86 12.67
C VAL A 11 -11.52 14.05 12.00
N ASP A 12 -10.83 14.68 11.06
CA ASP A 12 -11.42 15.71 10.22
C ASP A 12 -12.67 15.12 9.55
N PRO A 13 -13.87 15.73 9.70
CA PRO A 13 -15.08 15.22 9.05
C PRO A 13 -14.96 15.10 7.53
N GLY A 14 -14.02 15.84 6.93
CA GLY A 14 -13.70 15.73 5.51
C GLY A 14 -12.60 14.71 5.19
N ALA A 15 -12.02 14.06 6.20
CA ALA A 15 -10.96 13.08 5.99
C ALA A 15 -11.49 11.83 5.30
N ALA A 16 -10.81 11.40 4.26
CA ALA A 16 -11.16 10.17 3.57
C ALA A 16 -10.78 8.96 4.44
N SER A 17 -11.69 7.99 4.52
CA SER A 17 -11.45 6.73 5.21
C SER A 17 -11.62 5.59 4.21
N CYS A 18 -10.57 4.78 4.06
CA CYS A 18 -10.55 3.67 3.14
C CYS A 18 -9.70 2.53 3.72
N PRO A 19 -10.20 1.29 3.71
CA PRO A 19 -9.38 0.15 4.10
C PRO A 19 -8.10 0.10 3.27
N ALA A 20 -6.97 -0.11 3.94
CA ALA A 20 -5.67 -0.23 3.30
C ALA A 20 -4.91 -1.41 3.88
N LEU A 21 -4.12 -2.08 3.05
CA LEU A 21 -3.32 -3.22 3.44
C LEU A 21 -1.93 -3.11 2.83
N PHE A 22 -0.91 -3.28 3.64
CA PHE A 22 0.48 -3.33 3.20
C PHE A 22 0.90 -4.80 3.03
N VAL A 23 1.18 -5.20 1.81
CA VAL A 23 1.63 -6.57 1.50
C VAL A 23 3.15 -6.62 1.59
N ALA A 24 3.65 -7.41 2.51
CA ALA A 24 5.06 -7.53 2.81
C ALA A 24 5.51 -8.99 2.87
N ALA A 25 6.82 -9.19 2.88
CA ALA A 25 7.44 -10.50 3.04
C ALA A 25 8.76 -10.35 3.78
N PRO A 26 9.35 -11.47 4.29
CA PRO A 26 10.66 -11.43 4.93
C PRO A 26 11.80 -11.03 3.99
N ALA A 27 11.66 -11.32 2.69
CA ALA A 27 12.67 -11.07 1.68
C ALA A 27 12.05 -10.95 0.29
N SER A 28 12.87 -10.59 -0.69
CA SER A 28 12.48 -10.62 -2.10
C SER A 28 12.15 -12.03 -2.57
N GLY A 29 11.35 -12.15 -3.62
CA GLY A 29 11.04 -13.44 -4.23
C GLY A 29 10.06 -14.30 -3.45
N GLN A 30 9.32 -13.72 -2.52
CA GLN A 30 8.36 -14.41 -1.65
C GLN A 30 6.91 -14.34 -2.15
N GLY A 31 6.69 -13.86 -3.37
CA GLY A 31 5.37 -13.82 -3.98
C GLY A 31 4.52 -12.60 -3.69
N LYS A 32 5.10 -11.52 -3.21
CA LYS A 32 4.37 -10.27 -2.92
C LYS A 32 3.59 -9.76 -4.12
N THR A 33 4.23 -9.70 -5.28
CA THR A 33 3.62 -9.21 -6.52
C THR A 33 2.42 -10.05 -6.91
N THR A 34 2.55 -11.38 -6.87
CA THR A 34 1.47 -12.30 -7.20
C THR A 34 0.29 -12.15 -6.26
N VAL A 35 0.55 -12.07 -4.95
CA VAL A 35 -0.52 -11.90 -3.94
C VAL A 35 -1.20 -10.55 -4.11
N THR A 36 -0.44 -9.48 -4.29
CA THR A 36 -1.00 -8.14 -4.49
C THR A 36 -1.86 -8.08 -5.74
N ALA A 37 -1.38 -8.61 -6.85
CA ALA A 37 -2.13 -8.66 -8.10
C ALA A 37 -3.40 -9.50 -7.96
N ALA A 38 -3.33 -10.65 -7.29
CA ALA A 38 -4.47 -11.52 -7.07
C ALA A 38 -5.55 -10.84 -6.22
N LEU A 39 -5.14 -10.17 -5.13
CA LEU A 39 -6.06 -9.41 -4.28
C LEU A 39 -6.70 -8.25 -5.05
N ALA A 40 -5.91 -7.51 -5.79
CA ALA A 40 -6.41 -6.41 -6.60
C ALA A 40 -7.45 -6.90 -7.62
N ARG A 41 -7.16 -7.98 -8.30
CA ARG A 41 -8.07 -8.56 -9.30
C ARG A 41 -9.35 -9.10 -8.67
N LEU A 42 -9.22 -9.82 -7.56
CA LEU A 42 -10.37 -10.37 -6.84
C LEU A 42 -11.33 -9.25 -6.44
N HIS A 43 -10.83 -8.23 -5.77
CA HIS A 43 -11.67 -7.13 -5.29
C HIS A 43 -12.25 -6.28 -6.42
N THR A 44 -11.49 -6.10 -7.50
CA THR A 44 -12.00 -5.42 -8.70
C THR A 44 -13.16 -6.22 -9.32
N ARG A 45 -13.04 -7.53 -9.38
CA ARG A 45 -14.12 -8.39 -9.89
C ARG A 45 -15.36 -8.38 -8.99
N LEU A 46 -15.19 -8.10 -7.71
CA LEU A 46 -16.31 -7.93 -6.77
C LEU A 46 -16.97 -6.55 -6.87
N GLY A 47 -16.54 -5.72 -7.81
CA GLY A 47 -17.10 -4.41 -8.04
C GLY A 47 -16.50 -3.31 -7.17
N ARG A 48 -15.40 -3.59 -6.45
CA ARG A 48 -14.71 -2.60 -5.63
C ARG A 48 -13.71 -1.82 -6.46
N ARG A 49 -13.57 -0.53 -6.12
CA ARG A 49 -12.53 0.32 -6.73
C ARG A 49 -11.25 0.13 -5.94
N VAL A 50 -10.26 -0.50 -6.57
CA VAL A 50 -8.98 -0.83 -5.95
C VAL A 50 -7.91 0.11 -6.48
N ARG A 51 -7.09 0.64 -5.57
CA ARG A 51 -5.88 1.39 -5.92
C ARG A 51 -4.67 0.68 -5.34
N VAL A 52 -3.63 0.55 -6.15
CA VAL A 52 -2.41 -0.14 -5.76
C VAL A 52 -1.26 0.83 -5.79
N PHE A 53 -0.44 0.79 -4.76
CA PHE A 53 0.82 1.53 -4.67
C PHE A 53 1.97 0.56 -4.54
N LYS A 54 3.07 0.85 -5.19
CA LYS A 54 4.29 0.07 -5.12
C LYS A 54 5.38 0.87 -4.41
N CYS A 55 5.98 0.30 -3.38
CA CYS A 55 7.15 0.91 -2.73
C CYS A 55 8.38 0.79 -3.61
N GLY A 56 9.21 1.83 -3.59
CA GLY A 56 10.48 1.85 -4.30
C GLY A 56 10.36 2.10 -5.81
N PRO A 57 11.51 2.28 -6.47
CA PRO A 57 11.57 2.54 -7.91
C PRO A 57 11.45 1.22 -8.69
N ASP A 58 10.24 0.79 -8.96
CA ASP A 58 9.95 -0.40 -9.75
C ASP A 58 9.01 -0.02 -10.89
N PHE A 59 9.35 -0.40 -12.11
CA PHE A 59 8.57 -0.05 -13.29
C PHE A 59 7.86 -1.26 -13.92
N LEU A 60 8.16 -2.47 -13.47
CA LEU A 60 7.56 -3.69 -14.02
C LEU A 60 6.30 -4.09 -13.24
N ASP A 61 6.39 -4.23 -11.94
CA ASP A 61 5.27 -4.63 -11.09
C ASP A 61 4.09 -3.66 -11.17
N PRO A 62 4.28 -2.32 -11.24
CA PRO A 62 3.18 -1.39 -11.43
C PRO A 62 2.34 -1.66 -12.67
N GLN A 63 2.93 -2.15 -13.75
CA GLN A 63 2.18 -2.49 -14.95
C GLN A 63 1.26 -3.69 -14.72
N ILE A 64 1.73 -4.70 -14.01
CA ILE A 64 0.94 -5.87 -13.64
C ILE A 64 -0.24 -5.45 -12.76
N HIS A 65 0.03 -4.61 -11.78
CA HIS A 65 -1.00 -4.13 -10.84
C HIS A 65 -2.00 -3.20 -11.51
N ALA A 66 -1.58 -2.41 -12.50
CA ALA A 66 -2.47 -1.56 -13.26
C ALA A 66 -3.49 -2.39 -14.04
N VAL A 67 -3.06 -3.49 -14.65
CA VAL A 67 -3.96 -4.42 -15.34
C VAL A 67 -4.89 -5.10 -14.33
N ALA A 68 -4.37 -5.56 -13.20
CA ALA A 68 -5.14 -6.27 -12.18
C ALA A 68 -6.22 -5.39 -11.54
N SER A 69 -5.91 -4.14 -11.25
CA SER A 69 -6.82 -3.20 -10.59
C SER A 69 -7.68 -2.39 -11.56
N GLY A 70 -7.27 -2.31 -12.83
CA GLY A 70 -7.93 -1.46 -13.82
C GLY A 70 -7.67 0.03 -13.61
N ALA A 71 -6.63 0.39 -12.87
CA ALA A 71 -6.32 1.79 -12.55
C ALA A 71 -4.80 2.03 -12.54
N PRO A 72 -4.35 3.27 -12.75
CA PRO A 72 -2.95 3.61 -12.67
C PRO A 72 -2.36 3.28 -11.30
N VAL A 73 -1.11 2.85 -11.28
CA VAL A 73 -0.36 2.51 -10.07
C VAL A 73 0.72 3.56 -9.85
N HIS A 74 0.82 4.05 -8.61
CA HIS A 74 1.83 5.02 -8.23
C HIS A 74 2.92 4.37 -7.39
N ASN A 75 4.17 4.76 -7.63
CA ASN A 75 5.26 4.39 -6.76
C ASN A 75 5.26 5.29 -5.53
N VAL A 76 5.49 4.70 -4.37
CA VAL A 76 5.67 5.42 -3.11
C VAL A 76 7.10 5.19 -2.62
N ASP A 77 7.89 6.23 -2.62
CA ASP A 77 9.28 6.21 -2.20
C ASP A 77 9.56 7.49 -1.41
N LEU A 78 9.85 7.34 -0.13
CA LEU A 78 10.11 8.49 0.73
C LEU A 78 11.32 9.30 0.29
N GLY A 79 12.30 8.65 -0.34
CA GLY A 79 13.50 9.32 -0.85
C GLY A 79 13.24 10.16 -2.09
N MET A 80 12.39 9.67 -3.01
CA MET A 80 12.10 10.36 -4.28
C MET A 80 10.90 11.30 -4.19
N CYS A 81 9.84 10.88 -3.52
CA CYS A 81 8.58 11.60 -3.51
C CYS A 81 8.40 12.51 -2.29
N GLY A 82 9.02 12.14 -1.17
CA GLY A 82 8.80 12.81 0.11
C GLY A 82 7.49 12.39 0.78
N GLU A 83 7.44 12.56 2.10
CA GLU A 83 6.31 12.11 2.91
C GLU A 83 5.01 12.84 2.58
N ALA A 84 5.09 14.15 2.37
CA ALA A 84 3.91 14.95 2.09
C ALA A 84 3.25 14.56 0.76
N ASP A 85 4.05 14.22 -0.25
CA ASP A 85 3.54 13.79 -1.53
C ASP A 85 2.86 12.42 -1.43
N ILE A 86 3.47 11.49 -0.72
CA ILE A 86 2.89 10.16 -0.47
C ILE A 86 1.57 10.29 0.29
N ALA A 87 1.55 11.07 1.35
CA ALA A 87 0.33 11.30 2.13
C ALA A 87 -0.79 11.87 1.27
N ARG A 88 -0.47 12.84 0.41
CA ARG A 88 -1.43 13.43 -0.51
C ARG A 88 -1.99 12.42 -1.51
N ARG A 89 -1.13 11.56 -2.06
CA ARG A 89 -1.54 10.52 -3.03
C ARG A 89 -2.40 9.45 -2.36
N LEU A 90 -2.04 9.01 -1.17
CA LEU A 90 -2.83 8.05 -0.40
C LEU A 90 -4.18 8.64 -0.02
N HIS A 91 -4.20 9.91 0.40
CA HIS A 91 -5.45 10.60 0.74
C HIS A 91 -6.37 10.75 -0.48
N ALA A 92 -5.82 11.15 -1.62
CA ALA A 92 -6.59 11.25 -2.87
C ALA A 92 -7.16 9.88 -3.27
N ALA A 93 -6.37 8.83 -3.19
CA ALA A 93 -6.83 7.47 -3.48
C ALA A 93 -7.93 7.02 -2.50
N ALA A 94 -7.80 7.35 -1.22
CA ALA A 94 -8.80 7.00 -0.21
C ALA A 94 -10.17 7.65 -0.46
N ARG A 95 -10.20 8.78 -1.14
CA ARG A 95 -11.45 9.44 -1.50
C ARG A 95 -12.17 8.77 -2.66
N GLU A 96 -11.46 8.02 -3.48
CA GLU A 96 -11.99 7.40 -4.70
C GLU A 96 -12.12 5.88 -4.60
N ALA A 97 -11.30 5.24 -3.77
CA ALA A 97 -11.19 3.79 -3.72
C ALA A 97 -12.00 3.18 -2.58
N ASP A 98 -12.32 1.92 -2.75
CA ASP A 98 -12.92 1.07 -1.72
C ASP A 98 -11.87 0.24 -0.99
N LEU A 99 -10.69 0.09 -1.61
CA LEU A 99 -9.55 -0.65 -1.05
C LEU A 99 -8.25 -0.09 -1.60
N ILE A 100 -7.28 0.10 -0.72
CA ILE A 100 -5.90 0.45 -1.08
C ILE A 100 -4.98 -0.71 -0.73
N LEU A 101 -4.15 -1.12 -1.69
CA LEU A 101 -3.11 -2.11 -1.49
C LEU A 101 -1.75 -1.43 -1.71
N VAL A 102 -0.84 -1.62 -0.77
CA VAL A 102 0.53 -1.12 -0.89
C VAL A 102 1.45 -2.33 -0.89
N GLU A 103 2.18 -2.53 -1.97
CA GLU A 103 3.16 -3.61 -2.06
C GLU A 103 4.53 -3.11 -1.63
N GLY A 104 5.13 -3.79 -0.67
CA GLY A 104 6.49 -3.50 -0.22
C GLY A 104 7.55 -3.92 -1.23
N VAL A 105 8.75 -3.41 -1.05
CA VAL A 105 9.93 -3.77 -1.80
C VAL A 105 10.88 -4.58 -0.91
N MET A 106 11.53 -5.59 -1.45
CA MET A 106 12.45 -6.46 -0.69
C MET A 106 11.78 -7.01 0.58
N GLY A 107 12.52 -7.24 1.66
CA GLY A 107 11.95 -7.63 2.94
C GLY A 107 11.34 -6.44 3.68
N LEU A 108 10.43 -6.74 4.59
CA LEU A 108 9.68 -5.73 5.36
C LEU A 108 10.59 -4.73 6.09
N TYR A 109 11.73 -5.20 6.58
CA TYR A 109 12.67 -4.40 7.35
C TYR A 109 13.91 -3.98 6.57
N ASP A 110 13.95 -4.28 5.27
CA ASP A 110 15.08 -3.93 4.41
C ASP A 110 15.00 -2.46 3.99
N GLY A 111 16.16 -1.84 3.86
CA GLY A 111 16.29 -0.46 3.42
C GLY A 111 16.05 0.57 4.52
N ALA A 112 16.33 1.81 4.18
CA ALA A 112 16.11 2.96 5.06
C ALA A 112 15.56 4.13 4.22
N PRO A 113 14.29 4.50 4.34
CA PRO A 113 13.28 3.86 5.19
C PRO A 113 12.85 2.48 4.69
N SER A 114 12.50 1.61 5.62
CA SER A 114 11.98 0.28 5.30
C SER A 114 10.48 0.29 5.00
N GLY A 115 9.97 -0.83 4.46
CA GLY A 115 8.52 -0.99 4.31
C GLY A 115 7.80 -0.87 5.64
N ALA A 116 8.37 -1.42 6.71
CA ALA A 116 7.81 -1.30 8.06
C ALA A 116 7.71 0.18 8.50
N ASP A 117 8.70 0.99 8.19
CA ASP A 117 8.68 2.42 8.50
C ASP A 117 7.56 3.14 7.75
N ILE A 118 7.38 2.82 6.48
CA ILE A 118 6.31 3.38 5.66
C ILE A 118 4.94 2.98 6.20
N ALA A 119 4.74 1.70 6.47
CA ALA A 119 3.47 1.20 6.99
C ALA A 119 3.14 1.84 8.34
N ARG A 120 4.12 1.97 9.22
CA ARG A 120 3.94 2.61 10.52
C ARG A 120 3.60 4.09 10.39
N ARG A 121 4.30 4.79 9.51
CA ARG A 121 4.13 6.23 9.33
C ARG A 121 2.73 6.58 8.81
N PHE A 122 2.19 5.77 7.93
CA PHE A 122 0.87 6.02 7.35
C PHE A 122 -0.25 5.19 8.01
N GLY A 123 0.07 4.43 9.05
CA GLY A 123 -0.92 3.67 9.81
C GLY A 123 -1.57 2.54 9.00
N ILE A 124 -0.83 1.91 8.10
CA ILE A 124 -1.35 0.87 7.23
C ILE A 124 -1.08 -0.49 7.86
N PRO A 125 -2.12 -1.32 8.09
CA PRO A 125 -1.93 -2.69 8.58
C PRO A 125 -1.08 -3.51 7.61
N VAL A 126 -0.18 -4.33 8.16
CA VAL A 126 0.74 -5.15 7.38
C VAL A 126 0.25 -6.60 7.35
N ASP A 127 0.09 -7.13 6.14
CA ASP A 127 -0.01 -8.56 5.90
C ASP A 127 1.35 -9.06 5.43
N ARG A 128 2.02 -9.78 6.31
CA ARG A 128 3.35 -10.30 6.02
C ARG A 128 3.26 -11.66 5.39
N LYS A 129 3.46 -11.72 4.09
CA LYS A 129 3.58 -12.97 3.37
C LYS A 129 4.84 -13.70 3.82
N SER A 130 4.70 -14.91 4.30
CA SER A 130 5.83 -15.75 4.64
C SER A 130 5.77 -17.05 3.85
N VAL A 131 6.94 -17.57 3.49
CA VAL A 131 7.07 -18.92 2.96
C VAL A 131 7.13 -19.89 4.15
N VAL A 132 6.24 -20.82 4.13
CA VAL A 132 6.19 -21.86 5.16
C VAL A 132 6.96 -23.08 4.68
#